data_0fae1aa4c46b7fc8eea855231072374f
#
_entry.id   0fae1aa4c46b7fc8eea855231072374f
#
_cell.length_a   1.000
_cell.length_b   1.000
_cell.length_c   1.000
_cell.angle_alpha   90.00
_cell.angle_beta   90.00
_cell.angle_gamma   90.00
#
_symmetry.space_group_name_H-M   'P 1'
#
loop_
_entity.id
_entity.type
_entity.pdbx_description
1 polymer ?
#
loop_
_entity_poly.entity_id
_entity_poly.type
_entity_poly.pdbx_seq_one_letter_code
_entity_poly.pdbx_strand_id
1 'polypeptide(L)'
;MIKKITLILIATIALIVNVNASSDGELLLKKNNPAEVKECWEGFNRATFALNQGLDKIIFKPVASAYRVLPTPIKSGVSNSLENLSNVVTIPNNILQGEFSKAGVNTGRFVINSTIGILGLIDVASLVGFEEYEKEDYGQTLAVHGTGPGCYIVLPVLGPSTARDTIASVTNFIGGDAWYNVTVRNDTQYFSEFDYYASKVTAGVDFRAKNYDSIENLEKNSLDFYASVKSLYLQDRQQKILNSKTITNTQNDSDWEEIEN
;
A
#
# COMPACT_ATOMS: atom_id res chain seq x y z
N MET A 1 -13.29 21.23 -21.15
CA MET A 1 -13.44 19.77 -21.36
C MET A 1 -13.27 18.97 -20.07
N ILE A 2 -12.30 19.25 -19.23
CA ILE A 2 -12.01 18.54 -17.97
C ILE A 2 -13.20 18.51 -17.01
N LYS A 3 -13.91 19.63 -16.79
CA LYS A 3 -15.10 19.69 -15.91
C LYS A 3 -16.26 18.76 -16.35
N LYS A 4 -16.40 18.47 -17.64
CA LYS A 4 -17.45 17.55 -18.15
C LYS A 4 -17.05 16.09 -17.93
N ILE A 5 -15.77 15.77 -18.03
CA ILE A 5 -15.23 14.42 -17.78
C ILE A 5 -15.35 14.09 -16.29
N THR A 6 -15.03 15.04 -15.41
CA THR A 6 -15.17 14.87 -13.96
C THR A 6 -16.64 14.63 -13.56
N LEU A 7 -17.58 15.32 -14.18
CA LEU A 7 -19.02 15.14 -13.90
C LEU A 7 -19.53 13.77 -14.37
N ILE A 8 -19.05 13.28 -15.52
CA ILE A 8 -19.41 11.96 -16.04
C ILE A 8 -18.83 10.86 -15.16
N LEU A 9 -17.59 11.01 -14.66
CA LEU A 9 -16.96 10.04 -13.77
C LEU A 9 -17.68 9.97 -12.41
N ILE A 10 -18.09 11.12 -11.86
CA ILE A 10 -18.89 11.18 -10.62
C ILE A 10 -20.28 10.58 -10.84
N ALA A 11 -20.90 10.82 -11.99
CA ALA A 11 -22.20 10.23 -12.30
C ALA A 11 -22.15 8.71 -12.51
N THR A 12 -21.08 8.19 -13.11
CA THR A 12 -20.89 6.73 -13.25
C THR A 12 -20.58 6.04 -11.92
N ILE A 13 -19.86 6.71 -11.02
CA ILE A 13 -19.62 6.21 -9.65
C ILE A 13 -20.92 6.21 -8.84
N ALA A 14 -21.78 7.23 -8.98
CA ALA A 14 -23.06 7.32 -8.30
C ALA A 14 -24.09 6.27 -8.78
N LEU A 15 -23.97 5.76 -10.00
CA LEU A 15 -24.85 4.70 -10.53
C LEU A 15 -24.45 3.29 -10.10
N ILE A 16 -23.24 3.10 -9.52
CA ILE A 16 -22.76 1.80 -9.02
C ILE A 16 -23.13 1.59 -7.54
N VAL A 17 -23.56 2.63 -6.83
CA VAL A 17 -23.89 2.58 -5.39
C VAL A 17 -25.38 2.32 -5.17
N ASN A 18 -25.87 1.15 -5.60
CA ASN A 18 -26.95 0.47 -4.90
C ASN A 18 -26.33 -0.59 -4.01
N VAL A 19 -25.54 -0.20 -3.03
CA VAL A 19 -25.04 -1.10 -2.00
C VAL A 19 -25.95 -0.97 -0.81
N ASN A 20 -26.77 -1.98 -0.60
CA ASN A 20 -27.36 -2.23 0.71
C ASN A 20 -26.20 -2.39 1.70
N ALA A 21 -26.02 -1.41 2.56
CA ALA A 21 -25.15 -1.51 3.73
C ALA A 21 -25.82 -2.51 4.69
N SER A 22 -25.63 -3.79 4.47
CA SER A 22 -26.01 -4.85 5.36
C SER A 22 -24.76 -5.45 5.99
N SER A 23 -24.94 -6.04 7.16
CA SER A 23 -23.93 -6.76 7.96
C SER A 23 -23.19 -7.90 7.23
N ASP A 24 -23.27 -7.95 5.91
CA ASP A 24 -22.70 -8.97 5.04
C ASP A 24 -21.26 -8.65 4.60
N GLY A 25 -20.67 -7.52 5.00
CA GLY A 25 -19.28 -7.18 4.67
C GLY A 25 -18.31 -8.26 5.13
N GLU A 26 -18.51 -8.82 6.30
CA GLU A 26 -17.70 -9.90 6.84
C GLU A 26 -17.90 -11.24 6.08
N LEU A 27 -19.13 -11.52 5.63
CA LEU A 27 -19.46 -12.67 4.80
C LEU A 27 -18.89 -12.55 3.38
N LEU A 28 -18.87 -11.35 2.81
CA LEU A 28 -18.25 -11.09 1.51
C LEU A 28 -16.73 -11.23 1.56
N LEU A 29 -16.09 -10.83 2.66
CA LEU A 29 -14.66 -11.02 2.88
C LEU A 29 -14.31 -12.49 3.07
N LYS A 30 -15.13 -13.28 3.77
CA LYS A 30 -14.98 -14.75 3.86
C LYS A 30 -15.19 -15.46 2.52
N LYS A 31 -15.96 -14.88 1.61
CA LYS A 31 -16.23 -15.43 0.28
C LYS A 31 -15.10 -15.17 -0.72
N ASN A 32 -14.27 -14.15 -0.48
CA ASN A 32 -13.14 -13.81 -1.34
C ASN A 32 -11.85 -14.45 -0.79
N ASN A 33 -11.72 -15.78 -0.93
CA ASN A 33 -10.46 -16.47 -0.65
C ASN A 33 -9.36 -15.90 -1.58
N PRO A 34 -8.19 -15.44 -1.06
CA PRO A 34 -7.08 -14.98 -1.89
C PRO A 34 -6.63 -15.97 -2.96
N ALA A 35 -6.84 -17.27 -2.74
CA ALA A 35 -6.56 -18.32 -3.70
C ALA A 35 -7.54 -18.33 -4.89
N GLU A 36 -8.70 -17.69 -4.79
CA GLU A 36 -9.74 -17.67 -5.82
C GLU A 36 -9.68 -16.46 -6.75
N VAL A 37 -8.71 -15.56 -6.57
CA VAL A 37 -8.54 -14.40 -7.46
C VAL A 37 -8.17 -14.88 -8.86
N LYS A 38 -9.07 -14.65 -9.83
CA LYS A 38 -8.87 -15.06 -11.22
C LYS A 38 -7.64 -14.40 -11.82
N GLU A 39 -6.87 -15.19 -12.54
CA GLU A 39 -5.82 -14.69 -13.41
C GLU A 39 -6.31 -14.68 -14.85
N CYS A 40 -6.59 -13.48 -15.38
CA CYS A 40 -7.21 -13.35 -16.70
C CYS A 40 -6.21 -13.44 -17.86
N TRP A 41 -4.93 -13.08 -17.62
CA TRP A 41 -3.89 -12.97 -18.65
C TRP A 41 -2.55 -13.54 -18.14
N GLU A 42 -2.51 -14.79 -17.74
CA GLU A 42 -1.30 -15.37 -17.13
C GLU A 42 -0.05 -15.20 -17.99
N GLY A 43 -0.13 -15.43 -19.31
CA GLY A 43 1.02 -15.27 -20.21
C GLY A 43 1.56 -13.85 -20.23
N PHE A 44 0.69 -12.84 -20.25
CA PHE A 44 1.07 -11.42 -20.16
C PHE A 44 1.67 -11.10 -18.78
N ASN A 45 1.03 -11.55 -17.72
CA ASN A 45 1.50 -11.33 -16.36
C ASN A 45 2.89 -11.93 -16.12
N ARG A 46 3.13 -13.17 -16.60
CA ARG A 46 4.44 -13.82 -16.50
C ARG A 46 5.51 -13.10 -17.33
N ALA A 47 5.17 -12.61 -18.52
CA ALA A 47 6.08 -11.82 -19.34
C ALA A 47 6.46 -10.49 -18.67
N THR A 48 5.48 -9.77 -18.14
CA THR A 48 5.70 -8.52 -17.38
C THR A 48 6.49 -8.79 -16.10
N PHE A 49 6.21 -9.89 -15.40
CA PHE A 49 6.97 -10.30 -14.23
C PHE A 49 8.44 -10.58 -14.56
N ALA A 50 8.72 -11.28 -15.65
CA ALA A 50 10.08 -11.54 -16.13
C ALA A 50 10.81 -10.23 -16.50
N LEU A 51 10.11 -9.26 -17.13
CA LEU A 51 10.66 -7.93 -17.37
C LEU A 51 11.01 -7.24 -16.03
N ASN A 52 10.10 -7.25 -15.06
CA ASN A 52 10.35 -6.66 -13.75
C ASN A 52 11.51 -7.32 -13.00
N GLN A 53 11.66 -8.65 -13.10
CA GLN A 53 12.84 -9.37 -12.59
C GLN A 53 14.14 -8.93 -13.27
N GLY A 54 14.11 -8.74 -14.59
CA GLY A 54 15.26 -8.21 -15.33
C GLY A 54 15.66 -6.83 -14.84
N LEU A 55 14.68 -5.92 -14.67
CA LEU A 55 14.90 -4.58 -14.12
C LEU A 55 15.40 -4.63 -12.67
N ASP A 56 14.85 -5.53 -11.84
CA ASP A 56 15.33 -5.73 -10.47
C ASP A 56 16.81 -6.12 -10.46
N LYS A 57 17.19 -7.13 -11.21
CA LYS A 57 18.59 -7.64 -11.27
C LYS A 57 19.59 -6.59 -11.75
N ILE A 58 19.20 -5.76 -12.72
CA ILE A 58 20.11 -4.80 -13.35
C ILE A 58 20.13 -3.46 -12.62
N ILE A 59 19.02 -3.03 -12.05
CA ILE A 59 18.85 -1.67 -11.47
C ILE A 59 18.52 -1.72 -9.98
N PHE A 60 17.37 -2.30 -9.60
CA PHE A 60 16.87 -2.14 -8.24
C PHE A 60 17.71 -2.88 -7.21
N LYS A 61 18.12 -4.11 -7.49
CA LYS A 61 18.95 -4.91 -6.58
C LYS A 61 20.33 -4.29 -6.32
N PRO A 62 21.12 -3.84 -7.32
CA PRO A 62 22.38 -3.13 -7.07
C PRO A 62 22.19 -1.84 -6.28
N VAL A 63 21.17 -1.03 -6.60
CA VAL A 63 20.88 0.22 -5.90
C VAL A 63 20.46 -0.06 -4.46
N ALA A 64 19.58 -1.02 -4.21
CA ALA A 64 19.17 -1.43 -2.87
C ALA A 64 20.35 -1.99 -2.06
N SER A 65 21.26 -2.75 -2.70
CA SER A 65 22.48 -3.24 -2.06
C SER A 65 23.38 -2.09 -1.60
N ALA A 66 23.60 -1.08 -2.46
CA ALA A 66 24.35 0.12 -2.11
C ALA A 66 23.66 0.92 -0.98
N TYR A 67 22.33 1.06 -1.04
CA TYR A 67 21.54 1.73 0.01
C TYR A 67 21.66 1.01 1.37
N ARG A 68 21.73 -0.32 1.40
CA ARG A 68 21.91 -1.10 2.64
C ARG A 68 23.22 -0.81 3.38
N VAL A 69 24.26 -0.33 2.70
CA VAL A 69 25.53 0.05 3.29
C VAL A 69 25.45 1.34 4.11
N LEU A 70 24.43 2.16 3.88
CA LEU A 70 24.24 3.41 4.61
C LEU A 70 24.04 3.14 6.12
N PRO A 71 24.53 4.04 7.00
CA PRO A 71 24.30 3.95 8.44
C PRO A 71 22.80 3.87 8.78
N THR A 72 22.48 3.08 9.79
CA THR A 72 21.09 2.88 10.24
C THR A 72 20.32 4.18 10.47
N PRO A 73 20.88 5.24 11.11
CA PRO A 73 20.12 6.48 11.32
C PRO A 73 19.67 7.15 10.02
N ILE A 74 20.49 7.05 8.95
CA ILE A 74 20.12 7.62 7.63
C ILE A 74 18.98 6.82 7.03
N LYS A 75 19.09 5.48 7.01
CA LYS A 75 18.03 4.61 6.49
C LYS A 75 16.71 4.79 7.25
N SER A 76 16.78 4.81 8.58
CA SER A 76 15.60 5.04 9.42
C SER A 76 14.98 6.41 9.16
N GLY A 77 15.78 7.47 9.03
CA GLY A 77 15.28 8.80 8.72
C GLY A 77 14.56 8.86 7.37
N VAL A 78 15.14 8.27 6.33
CA VAL A 78 14.50 8.17 5.00
C VAL A 78 13.18 7.39 5.11
N SER A 79 13.19 6.24 5.75
CA SER A 79 12.01 5.40 5.95
C SER A 79 10.89 6.15 6.67
N ASN A 80 11.22 6.78 7.80
CA ASN A 80 10.26 7.57 8.59
C ASN A 80 9.64 8.72 7.78
N SER A 81 10.46 9.42 6.98
CA SER A 81 9.96 10.50 6.11
C SER A 81 9.00 9.98 5.04
N LEU A 82 9.31 8.84 4.42
CA LEU A 82 8.44 8.21 3.42
C LEU A 82 7.13 7.71 4.05
N GLU A 83 7.20 7.13 5.23
CA GLU A 83 6.03 6.69 6.00
C GLU A 83 5.18 7.87 6.45
N ASN A 84 5.82 8.97 6.89
CA ASN A 84 5.12 10.20 7.21
C ASN A 84 4.41 10.79 5.99
N LEU A 85 5.09 10.81 4.83
CA LEU A 85 4.51 11.28 3.57
C LEU A 85 3.33 10.42 3.12
N SER A 86 3.35 9.10 3.36
CA SER A 86 2.24 8.20 3.01
C SER A 86 0.95 8.52 3.75
N ASN A 87 1.01 9.22 4.90
CA ASN A 87 -0.18 9.63 5.65
C ASN A 87 -1.08 10.59 4.87
N VAL A 88 -0.56 11.33 3.89
CA VAL A 88 -1.39 12.20 3.03
C VAL A 88 -2.40 11.40 2.17
N VAL A 89 -2.14 10.11 1.96
CA VAL A 89 -3.08 9.17 1.31
C VAL A 89 -3.82 8.33 2.35
N THR A 90 -3.16 7.89 3.41
CA THR A 90 -3.74 7.05 4.46
C THR A 90 -4.88 7.75 5.21
N ILE A 91 -4.70 9.01 5.60
CA ILE A 91 -5.71 9.76 6.39
C ILE A 91 -7.06 9.85 5.67
N PRO A 92 -7.15 10.32 4.40
CA PRO A 92 -8.42 10.34 3.70
C PRO A 92 -9.02 8.95 3.50
N ASN A 93 -8.21 7.90 3.33
CA ASN A 93 -8.71 6.54 3.20
C ASN A 93 -9.28 6.01 4.54
N ASN A 94 -8.65 6.28 5.68
CA ASN A 94 -9.24 5.98 6.98
C ASN A 94 -10.61 6.67 7.17
N ILE A 95 -10.75 7.93 6.75
CA ILE A 95 -12.03 8.65 6.81
C ILE A 95 -13.07 7.97 5.92
N LEU A 96 -12.70 7.66 4.67
CA LEU A 96 -13.59 6.99 3.72
C LEU A 96 -14.01 5.59 4.17
N GLN A 97 -13.18 4.91 4.95
CA GLN A 97 -13.49 3.59 5.54
C GLN A 97 -14.29 3.70 6.84
N GLY A 98 -14.54 4.91 7.34
CA GLY A 98 -15.23 5.14 8.62
C GLY A 98 -14.34 4.99 9.87
N GLU A 99 -13.02 4.84 9.68
CA GLU A 99 -12.04 4.64 10.75
C GLU A 99 -11.54 5.96 11.32
N PHE A 100 -12.44 6.79 11.84
CA PHE A 100 -12.15 8.16 12.31
C PHE A 100 -11.09 8.21 13.41
N SER A 101 -11.02 7.20 14.29
CA SER A 101 -10.00 7.12 15.35
C SER A 101 -8.60 6.99 14.73
N LYS A 102 -8.42 6.07 13.77
CA LYS A 102 -7.15 5.90 13.05
C LYS A 102 -6.80 7.15 12.24
N ALA A 103 -7.79 7.78 11.59
CA ALA A 103 -7.59 9.05 10.89
C ALA A 103 -7.06 10.14 11.82
N GLY A 104 -7.64 10.28 13.02
CA GLY A 104 -7.19 11.23 14.04
C GLY A 104 -5.77 10.98 14.51
N VAL A 105 -5.43 9.73 14.84
CA VAL A 105 -4.08 9.33 15.25
C VAL A 105 -3.07 9.58 14.12
N ASN A 106 -3.36 9.14 12.90
CA ASN A 106 -2.48 9.36 11.74
C ASN A 106 -2.29 10.85 11.42
N THR A 107 -3.34 11.68 11.63
CA THR A 107 -3.23 13.14 11.50
C THR A 107 -2.29 13.72 12.56
N GLY A 108 -2.42 13.31 13.82
CA GLY A 108 -1.53 13.71 14.90
C GLY A 108 -0.07 13.32 14.62
N ARG A 109 0.15 12.06 14.21
CA ARG A 109 1.48 11.58 13.79
C ARG A 109 2.06 12.42 12.66
N PHE A 110 1.27 12.66 11.61
CA PHE A 110 1.71 13.45 10.46
C PHE A 110 2.14 14.87 10.88
N VAL A 111 1.34 15.56 11.69
CA VAL A 111 1.64 16.94 12.15
C VAL A 111 2.89 16.96 13.04
N ILE A 112 2.98 16.07 14.02
CA ILE A 112 4.12 16.00 14.95
C ILE A 112 5.40 15.67 14.20
N ASN A 113 5.38 14.65 13.36
CA ASN A 113 6.55 14.21 12.63
C ASN A 113 6.97 15.21 11.55
N SER A 114 6.03 15.91 10.91
CA SER A 114 6.36 16.93 9.92
C SER A 114 6.94 18.20 10.54
N THR A 115 6.57 18.55 11.77
CA THR A 115 7.03 19.76 12.46
C THR A 115 8.23 19.45 13.36
N ILE A 116 8.01 18.77 14.47
CA ILE A 116 9.05 18.46 15.47
C ILE A 116 10.03 17.41 14.95
N GLY A 117 9.53 16.44 14.16
CA GLY A 117 10.31 15.35 13.56
C GLY A 117 11.06 15.73 12.28
N ILE A 118 11.14 17.03 11.94
CA ILE A 118 11.90 17.56 10.78
C ILE A 118 11.45 16.84 9.48
N LEU A 119 10.24 17.16 9.01
CA LEU A 119 9.62 16.55 7.81
C LEU A 119 9.51 15.00 7.88
N GLY A 120 9.43 14.46 9.10
CA GLY A 120 9.29 13.02 9.31
C GLY A 120 10.61 12.25 9.40
N LEU A 121 11.78 12.89 9.38
CA LEU A 121 13.07 12.21 9.57
C LEU A 121 13.15 11.50 10.93
N ILE A 122 12.52 12.08 11.94
CA ILE A 122 12.44 11.51 13.29
C ILE A 122 10.97 11.20 13.58
N ASP A 123 10.67 9.96 13.97
CA ASP A 123 9.32 9.57 14.40
C ASP A 123 9.08 9.96 15.85
N VAL A 124 8.88 11.27 16.07
CA VAL A 124 8.59 11.84 17.39
C VAL A 124 7.23 11.38 17.90
N ALA A 125 6.27 11.14 17.01
CA ALA A 125 4.93 10.69 17.40
C ALA A 125 4.98 9.36 18.16
N SER A 126 5.78 8.39 17.71
CA SER A 126 5.99 7.14 18.46
C SER A 126 6.65 7.37 19.81
N LEU A 127 7.60 8.32 19.92
CA LEU A 127 8.26 8.65 21.19
C LEU A 127 7.31 9.25 22.23
N VAL A 128 6.25 9.91 21.78
CA VAL A 128 5.22 10.49 22.67
C VAL A 128 3.97 9.59 22.82
N GLY A 129 4.04 8.35 22.33
CA GLY A 129 3.04 7.32 22.61
C GLY A 129 1.89 7.23 21.60
N PHE A 130 2.00 7.83 20.41
CA PHE A 130 1.01 7.60 19.36
C PHE A 130 1.17 6.18 18.79
N GLU A 131 0.07 5.46 18.66
CA GLU A 131 0.05 4.17 17.97
C GLU A 131 0.38 4.31 16.49
N GLU A 132 0.98 3.27 15.93
CA GLU A 132 1.21 3.16 14.50
C GLU A 132 0.20 2.20 13.89
N TYR A 133 -0.52 2.67 12.86
CA TYR A 133 -1.47 1.88 12.10
C TYR A 133 -0.94 1.57 10.71
N GLU A 134 -1.43 0.46 10.15
CA GLU A 134 -1.16 0.10 8.75
C GLU A 134 -1.56 1.23 7.79
N LYS A 135 -0.81 1.35 6.70
CA LYS A 135 -1.08 2.35 5.66
C LYS A 135 -2.27 1.91 4.82
N GLU A 136 -3.15 2.86 4.55
CA GLU A 136 -4.35 2.66 3.77
C GLU A 136 -4.24 3.29 2.38
N ASP A 137 -4.94 2.67 1.42
CA ASP A 137 -5.01 3.16 0.05
C ASP A 137 -6.43 3.02 -0.53
N TYR A 138 -6.66 3.62 -1.69
CA TYR A 138 -7.97 3.61 -2.34
C TYR A 138 -8.44 2.21 -2.76
N GLY A 139 -7.53 1.27 -3.05
CA GLY A 139 -7.88 -0.12 -3.34
C GLY A 139 -8.42 -0.85 -2.12
N GLN A 140 -7.85 -0.60 -0.94
CA GLN A 140 -8.36 -1.10 0.34
C GLN A 140 -9.73 -0.47 0.63
N THR A 141 -9.86 0.84 0.45
CA THR A 141 -11.15 1.54 0.62
C THR A 141 -12.24 0.96 -0.30
N LEU A 142 -11.96 0.74 -1.57
CA LEU A 142 -12.90 0.10 -2.49
C LEU A 142 -13.26 -1.33 -2.03
N ALA A 143 -12.30 -2.08 -1.49
CA ALA A 143 -12.55 -3.42 -0.97
C ALA A 143 -13.47 -3.42 0.26
N VAL A 144 -13.24 -2.52 1.21
CA VAL A 144 -14.11 -2.34 2.40
C VAL A 144 -15.53 -2.03 1.98
N HIS A 145 -15.72 -1.27 0.89
CA HIS A 145 -17.05 -0.99 0.31
C HIS A 145 -17.58 -2.09 -0.62
N GLY A 146 -16.99 -3.30 -0.59
CA GLY A 146 -17.50 -4.47 -1.28
C GLY A 146 -17.03 -4.63 -2.73
N THR A 147 -16.08 -3.82 -3.22
CA THR A 147 -15.52 -4.02 -4.56
C THR A 147 -14.55 -5.19 -4.55
N GLY A 148 -14.85 -6.24 -5.31
CA GLY A 148 -13.98 -7.40 -5.46
C GLY A 148 -12.64 -7.06 -6.14
N PRO A 149 -11.62 -7.92 -6.01
CA PRO A 149 -10.29 -7.69 -6.57
C PRO A 149 -10.27 -7.68 -8.10
N GLY A 150 -11.21 -8.36 -8.76
CA GLY A 150 -11.17 -8.61 -10.19
C GLY A 150 -10.02 -9.53 -10.59
N CYS A 151 -9.44 -9.28 -11.78
CA CYS A 151 -8.30 -10.06 -12.27
C CYS A 151 -7.00 -9.68 -11.56
N TYR A 152 -6.14 -10.69 -11.31
CA TYR A 152 -4.75 -10.43 -10.95
C TYR A 152 -3.99 -9.90 -12.18
N ILE A 153 -3.19 -8.87 -11.98
CA ILE A 153 -2.43 -8.18 -13.03
C ILE A 153 -1.03 -7.89 -12.51
N VAL A 154 -0.02 -8.07 -13.34
CA VAL A 154 1.34 -7.59 -13.06
C VAL A 154 1.60 -6.34 -13.87
N LEU A 155 1.88 -5.24 -13.18
CA LEU A 155 2.18 -3.95 -13.80
C LEU A 155 3.68 -3.82 -14.08
N PRO A 156 4.08 -3.28 -15.24
CA PRO A 156 5.48 -2.96 -15.50
C PRO A 156 6.03 -2.03 -14.43
N VAL A 157 7.21 -2.35 -13.89
CA VAL A 157 7.92 -1.63 -12.82
C VAL A 157 7.22 -1.68 -11.45
N LEU A 158 5.89 -1.55 -11.41
CA LEU A 158 5.09 -1.49 -10.16
C LEU A 158 4.83 -2.87 -9.54
N GLY A 159 4.94 -3.96 -10.33
CA GLY A 159 4.81 -5.33 -9.82
C GLY A 159 3.36 -5.82 -9.67
N PRO A 160 3.11 -6.73 -8.70
CA PRO A 160 1.81 -7.35 -8.48
C PRO A 160 0.70 -6.35 -8.18
N SER A 161 -0.48 -6.59 -8.74
CA SER A 161 -1.68 -5.77 -8.54
C SER A 161 -2.94 -6.59 -8.80
N THR A 162 -4.10 -5.98 -8.58
CA THR A 162 -5.40 -6.46 -9.05
C THR A 162 -6.07 -5.41 -9.91
N ALA A 163 -7.12 -5.77 -10.64
CA ALA A 163 -7.87 -4.80 -11.44
C ALA A 163 -8.41 -3.66 -10.56
N ARG A 164 -8.96 -3.98 -9.38
CA ARG A 164 -9.41 -3.00 -8.39
C ARG A 164 -8.27 -2.06 -7.97
N ASP A 165 -7.13 -2.62 -7.57
CA ASP A 165 -6.02 -1.86 -7.00
C ASP A 165 -5.33 -1.02 -8.09
N THR A 166 -5.29 -1.51 -9.33
CA THR A 166 -4.81 -0.76 -10.49
C THR A 166 -5.70 0.46 -10.78
N ILE A 167 -7.03 0.27 -10.80
CA ILE A 167 -7.98 1.38 -11.00
C ILE A 167 -7.88 2.38 -9.84
N ALA A 168 -7.80 1.91 -8.61
CA ALA A 168 -7.66 2.74 -7.43
C ALA A 168 -6.36 3.59 -7.46
N SER A 169 -5.27 3.04 -7.98
CA SER A 169 -4.00 3.77 -8.12
C SER A 169 -4.13 4.98 -9.06
N VAL A 170 -5.03 4.93 -10.06
CA VAL A 170 -5.32 6.07 -10.94
C VAL A 170 -5.92 7.23 -10.14
N THR A 171 -6.62 6.96 -9.05
CA THR A 171 -7.21 8.00 -8.19
C THR A 171 -6.14 8.96 -7.65
N ASN A 172 -4.94 8.47 -7.35
CA ASN A 172 -3.83 9.32 -6.93
C ASN A 172 -3.48 10.36 -8.00
N PHE A 173 -3.43 9.95 -9.27
CA PHE A 173 -3.07 10.82 -10.40
C PHE A 173 -4.18 11.81 -10.77
N ILE A 174 -5.43 11.54 -10.47
CA ILE A 174 -6.53 12.46 -10.74
C ILE A 174 -6.86 13.41 -9.58
N GLY A 175 -6.06 13.38 -8.52
CA GLY A 175 -6.15 14.34 -7.42
C GLY A 175 -6.40 13.74 -6.04
N GLY A 176 -6.34 12.41 -5.91
CA GLY A 176 -6.49 11.72 -4.62
C GLY A 176 -5.24 11.81 -3.74
N ASP A 177 -4.08 12.08 -4.31
CA ASP A 177 -2.82 12.24 -3.57
C ASP A 177 -2.49 13.73 -3.41
N ALA A 178 -2.54 14.22 -2.16
CA ALA A 178 -2.19 15.61 -1.86
C ALA A 178 -0.73 15.93 -2.22
N TRP A 179 0.19 14.97 -2.07
CA TRP A 179 1.59 15.14 -2.46
C TRP A 179 1.73 15.32 -3.98
N TYR A 180 1.03 14.51 -4.78
CA TYR A 180 0.96 14.70 -6.23
C TYR A 180 0.41 16.08 -6.60
N ASN A 181 -0.65 16.53 -5.93
CA ASN A 181 -1.25 17.84 -6.21
C ASN A 181 -0.31 19.01 -5.93
N VAL A 182 0.44 18.93 -4.83
CA VAL A 182 1.37 20.03 -4.42
C VAL A 182 2.60 20.05 -5.32
N THR A 183 3.07 18.90 -5.79
CA THR A 183 4.32 18.78 -6.56
C THR A 183 4.07 18.82 -8.08
N VAL A 184 3.38 17.80 -8.63
CA VAL A 184 3.23 17.64 -10.08
C VAL A 184 2.19 18.59 -10.65
N ARG A 185 1.07 18.77 -9.92
CA ARG A 185 -0.08 19.51 -10.46
C ARG A 185 0.03 21.01 -10.28
N ASN A 186 0.55 21.47 -9.14
CA ASN A 186 0.60 22.89 -8.82
C ASN A 186 2.02 23.47 -8.79
N ASP A 187 3.05 22.64 -8.73
CA ASP A 187 4.46 23.00 -8.74
C ASP A 187 4.73 24.23 -7.83
N THR A 188 4.90 23.98 -6.55
CA THR A 188 5.05 25.05 -5.55
C THR A 188 6.49 25.60 -5.52
N GLN A 189 6.69 26.73 -4.84
CA GLN A 189 8.02 27.32 -4.66
C GLN A 189 9.02 26.36 -3.99
N TYR A 190 8.54 25.43 -3.15
CA TYR A 190 9.39 24.55 -2.34
C TYR A 190 9.41 23.11 -2.83
N PHE A 191 8.36 22.68 -3.54
CA PHE A 191 8.17 21.29 -3.98
C PHE A 191 7.83 21.26 -5.44
N SER A 192 8.50 20.37 -6.18
CA SER A 192 8.41 20.21 -7.62
C SER A 192 8.00 18.79 -8.03
N GLU A 193 7.72 18.60 -9.30
CA GLU A 193 7.51 17.27 -9.90
C GLU A 193 8.67 16.31 -9.59
N PHE A 194 9.91 16.82 -9.57
CA PHE A 194 11.08 16.00 -9.21
C PHE A 194 10.96 15.41 -7.81
N ASP A 195 10.48 16.18 -6.82
CA ASP A 195 10.35 15.70 -5.43
C ASP A 195 9.35 14.55 -5.34
N TYR A 196 8.27 14.60 -6.13
CA TYR A 196 7.30 13.51 -6.20
C TYR A 196 7.95 12.21 -6.73
N TYR A 197 8.55 12.26 -7.90
CA TYR A 197 9.15 11.06 -8.49
C TYR A 197 10.35 10.57 -7.70
N ALA A 198 11.17 11.45 -7.17
CA ALA A 198 12.28 11.09 -6.28
C ALA A 198 11.79 10.36 -5.03
N SER A 199 10.70 10.84 -4.40
CA SER A 199 10.12 10.17 -3.23
C SER A 199 9.59 8.76 -3.57
N LYS A 200 8.94 8.58 -4.73
CA LYS A 200 8.44 7.26 -5.18
C LYS A 200 9.57 6.28 -5.50
N VAL A 201 10.62 6.77 -6.19
CA VAL A 201 11.82 5.94 -6.46
C VAL A 201 12.51 5.55 -5.16
N THR A 202 12.70 6.51 -4.24
CA THR A 202 13.32 6.26 -2.93
C THR A 202 12.49 5.26 -2.12
N ALA A 203 11.16 5.37 -2.14
CA ALA A 203 10.28 4.40 -1.48
C ALA A 203 10.45 2.98 -2.05
N GLY A 204 10.58 2.85 -3.37
CA GLY A 204 10.87 1.57 -4.02
C GLY A 204 12.22 0.99 -3.61
N VAL A 205 13.26 1.82 -3.54
CA VAL A 205 14.61 1.41 -3.09
C VAL A 205 14.61 1.01 -1.63
N ASP A 206 13.98 1.80 -0.75
CA ASP A 206 13.87 1.50 0.69
C ASP A 206 13.11 0.18 0.91
N PHE A 207 11.98 -0.01 0.23
CA PHE A 207 11.22 -1.27 0.26
C PHE A 207 12.07 -2.47 -0.20
N ARG A 208 12.78 -2.34 -1.34
CA ARG A 208 13.62 -3.41 -1.87
C ARG A 208 14.79 -3.73 -0.92
N ALA A 209 15.35 -2.71 -0.28
CA ALA A 209 16.45 -2.85 0.68
C ALA A 209 15.99 -3.51 1.98
N LYS A 210 14.83 -3.13 2.52
CA LYS A 210 14.22 -3.74 3.72
C LYS A 210 13.90 -5.23 3.48
N ASN A 211 13.39 -5.55 2.30
CA ASN A 211 12.98 -6.91 1.94
C ASN A 211 14.05 -7.69 1.16
N TYR A 212 15.31 -7.21 1.13
CA TYR A 212 16.36 -7.77 0.30
C TYR A 212 16.52 -9.27 0.51
N ASP A 213 16.78 -9.69 1.75
CA ASP A 213 17.07 -11.08 2.06
C ASP A 213 15.83 -11.98 1.92
N SER A 214 14.63 -11.47 2.20
CA SER A 214 13.37 -12.18 2.04
C SER A 214 13.07 -12.46 0.56
N ILE A 215 13.28 -11.47 -0.32
CA ILE A 215 13.06 -11.62 -1.77
C ILE A 215 14.07 -12.60 -2.36
N GLU A 216 15.36 -12.49 -2.00
CA GLU A 216 16.41 -13.40 -2.46
C GLU A 216 16.13 -14.85 -2.00
N ASN A 217 15.72 -15.03 -0.76
CA ASN A 217 15.37 -16.34 -0.22
C ASN A 217 14.14 -16.92 -0.93
N LEU A 218 13.13 -16.10 -1.18
CA LEU A 218 11.94 -16.53 -1.90
C LEU A 218 12.28 -16.92 -3.34
N GLU A 219 13.05 -16.10 -4.06
CA GLU A 219 13.47 -16.42 -5.44
C GLU A 219 14.26 -17.73 -5.50
N LYS A 220 15.18 -17.95 -4.54
CA LYS A 220 16.06 -19.11 -4.52
C LYS A 220 15.34 -20.42 -4.15
N ASN A 221 14.35 -20.35 -3.26
CA ASN A 221 13.74 -21.54 -2.65
C ASN A 221 12.36 -21.88 -3.22
N SER A 222 11.76 -21.02 -4.04
CA SER A 222 10.46 -21.30 -4.66
C SER A 222 10.62 -22.14 -5.94
N LEU A 223 9.72 -23.07 -6.15
CA LEU A 223 9.61 -23.82 -7.40
C LEU A 223 9.12 -22.94 -8.56
N ASP A 224 8.18 -22.05 -8.27
CA ASP A 224 7.67 -21.01 -9.18
C ASP A 224 7.65 -19.68 -8.43
N PHE A 225 8.64 -18.83 -8.71
CA PHE A 225 8.79 -17.55 -8.04
C PHE A 225 7.62 -16.60 -8.35
N TYR A 226 7.10 -16.63 -9.58
CA TYR A 226 5.92 -15.87 -9.97
C TYR A 226 4.70 -16.25 -9.12
N ALA A 227 4.41 -17.55 -9.00
CA ALA A 227 3.29 -18.03 -8.21
C ALA A 227 3.45 -17.70 -6.72
N SER A 228 4.65 -17.79 -6.19
CA SER A 228 4.96 -17.44 -4.80
C SER A 228 4.72 -15.95 -4.52
N VAL A 229 5.21 -15.07 -5.39
CA VAL A 229 5.00 -13.62 -5.27
C VAL A 229 3.53 -13.26 -5.41
N LYS A 230 2.80 -13.87 -6.35
CA LYS A 230 1.34 -13.70 -6.49
C LYS A 230 0.62 -14.08 -5.21
N SER A 231 0.94 -15.25 -4.64
CA SER A 231 0.32 -15.74 -3.41
C SER A 231 0.57 -14.79 -2.23
N LEU A 232 1.81 -14.37 -2.03
CA LEU A 232 2.16 -13.44 -0.96
C LEU A 232 1.46 -12.09 -1.11
N TYR A 233 1.44 -11.54 -2.32
CA TYR A 233 0.74 -10.28 -2.59
C TYR A 233 -0.75 -10.38 -2.23
N LEU A 234 -1.43 -11.44 -2.66
CA LEU A 234 -2.86 -11.60 -2.40
C LEU A 234 -3.16 -11.81 -0.91
N GLN A 235 -2.30 -12.52 -0.19
CA GLN A 235 -2.43 -12.72 1.25
C GLN A 235 -2.18 -11.41 2.02
N ASP A 236 -1.10 -10.70 1.73
CA ASP A 236 -0.81 -9.40 2.33
C ASP A 236 -1.95 -8.40 2.08
N ARG A 237 -2.46 -8.40 0.85
CA ARG A 237 -3.57 -7.52 0.47
C ARG A 237 -4.85 -7.84 1.24
N GLN A 238 -5.15 -9.13 1.42
CA GLN A 238 -6.29 -9.57 2.21
C GLN A 238 -6.15 -9.17 3.69
N GLN A 239 -4.97 -9.35 4.27
CA GLN A 239 -4.71 -8.94 5.65
C GLN A 239 -4.89 -7.44 5.85
N LYS A 240 -4.38 -6.62 4.92
CA LYS A 240 -4.56 -5.16 4.97
C LYS A 240 -6.03 -4.74 4.89
N ILE A 241 -6.82 -5.38 4.02
CA ILE A 241 -8.26 -5.11 3.90
C ILE A 241 -9.01 -5.49 5.19
N LEU A 242 -8.60 -6.57 5.85
CA LEU A 242 -9.20 -7.02 7.12
C LEU A 242 -8.74 -6.18 8.33
N ASN A 243 -7.81 -5.25 8.15
CA ASN A 243 -7.23 -4.45 9.24
C ASN A 243 -6.78 -5.31 10.43
N SER A 244 -6.06 -6.39 10.16
CA SER A 244 -5.82 -7.55 11.03
C SER A 244 -5.13 -7.29 12.37
N LYS A 245 -4.82 -6.05 12.76
CA LYS A 245 -4.38 -5.76 14.14
C LYS A 245 -5.43 -6.12 15.21
N THR A 246 -6.72 -6.23 14.83
CA THR A 246 -7.78 -6.67 15.74
C THR A 246 -7.77 -8.19 15.96
N ILE A 247 -7.21 -8.97 15.03
CA ILE A 247 -7.19 -10.45 15.09
C ILE A 247 -6.00 -10.99 15.87
N THR A 248 -4.86 -10.29 15.86
CA THR A 248 -3.64 -10.76 16.53
C THR A 248 -3.75 -10.74 18.07
N ASN A 249 -4.61 -9.91 18.64
CA ASN A 249 -4.82 -9.85 20.09
C ASN A 249 -5.80 -10.90 20.61
N THR A 250 -6.54 -11.60 19.74
CA THR A 250 -7.52 -12.61 20.18
C THR A 250 -7.00 -14.04 20.06
N GLN A 251 -5.91 -14.27 19.32
CA GLN A 251 -5.36 -15.61 19.12
C GLN A 251 -4.21 -15.99 20.08
N ASN A 252 -3.66 -15.03 20.82
CA ASN A 252 -2.53 -15.33 21.71
C ASN A 252 -2.91 -15.77 23.13
N ASP A 253 -4.18 -15.75 23.50
CA ASP A 253 -4.57 -16.04 24.91
C ASP A 253 -5.41 -17.32 25.11
N SER A 254 -5.74 -18.09 24.07
CA SER A 254 -6.64 -19.24 24.29
C SER A 254 -6.18 -20.60 23.79
N ASP A 255 -5.12 -20.72 23.00
CA ASP A 255 -4.79 -21.99 22.34
C ASP A 255 -3.59 -22.77 22.90
N TRP A 256 -2.96 -22.31 23.99
CA TRP A 256 -1.79 -23.01 24.57
C TRP A 256 -2.04 -23.65 25.95
N GLU A 257 -3.22 -23.51 26.55
CA GLU A 257 -3.52 -24.07 27.87
C GLU A 257 -4.14 -25.47 27.88
N GLU A 258 -4.38 -26.13 26.76
CA GLU A 258 -5.02 -27.45 26.70
C GLU A 258 -4.09 -28.64 26.37
N ILE A 259 -2.79 -28.54 26.48
CA ILE A 259 -1.87 -29.70 26.23
C ILE A 259 -1.08 -30.09 27.49
N GLU A 260 -1.56 -29.76 28.68
CA GLU A 260 -1.05 -30.41 29.91
C GLU A 260 -2.21 -31.01 30.71
N ASN A 261 -2.64 -32.22 30.31
CA ASN A 261 -3.17 -33.27 31.22
C ASN A 261 -3.20 -34.62 30.52
#